data_102960367afbf545370fc8161aaf95e8
#
_entry.id   102960367afbf545370fc8161aaf95e8
#
_cell.length_a   1.000
_cell.length_b   1.000
_cell.length_c   1.000
_cell.angle_alpha   90.00
_cell.angle_beta   90.00
_cell.angle_gamma   90.00
#
_symmetry.space_group_name_H-M   'P 1'
#
loop_
_entity.id
_entity.type
_entity.pdbx_description
1 polymer ?
#
loop_
_entity_poly.entity_id
_entity_poly.type
_entity_poly.pdbx_seq_one_letter_code
_entity_poly.pdbx_strand_id
1 'polypeptide(L)'
;DTTVVDLKTETSADSVSKIAVSRIEPNPGQPRKVFAQEALDELAESIRLHGVITPITVRAGKKEGYYQIIAGERRWRAARQAGLDEIPAMVIEASESEVMELALIENLQRQDLNPIEEAEGYEQLMRDYGLTQEQVAQRVVKSRPAVANALRLLQLPGEVRTMVSRGEL
;
A
#
# COMPACT_ATOMS: atom_id res chain seq x y z
N ASP A 1 -17.42 24.72 6.12
CA ASP A 1 -17.40 24.19 6.26
C ASP A 1 -17.36 23.67 6.51
N THR A 2 -17.37 23.63 6.39
CA THR A 2 -17.24 22.84 6.56
C THR A 2 -17.22 22.27 6.32
N THR A 3 -17.27 22.52 6.04
CA THR A 3 -17.28 21.70 5.77
C THR A 3 -16.74 21.13 5.24
N VAL A 4 -16.16 21.08 5.14
CA VAL A 4 -15.60 20.36 4.66
C VAL A 4 -15.22 19.46 5.16
N VAL A 5 -14.95 19.47 5.80
CA VAL A 5 -14.61 18.56 6.23
C VAL A 5 -15.41 17.78 6.46
N ASP A 6 -15.94 17.93 7.08
CA ASP A 6 -16.77 17.12 7.29
C ASP A 6 -17.23 16.63 6.13
N LEU A 7 -17.20 17.17 5.41
CA LEU A 7 -17.52 16.76 4.25
C LEU A 7 -16.70 15.70 3.83
N LYS A 8 -15.47 15.79 4.12
CA LYS A 8 -14.61 14.81 3.80
C LYS A 8 -14.94 13.55 4.39
N THR A 9 -15.28 13.51 5.59
CA THR A 9 -15.60 12.30 6.20
C THR A 9 -16.85 11.75 5.68
N GLU A 10 -17.78 12.52 5.35
CA GLU A 10 -18.93 11.99 4.85
C GLU A 10 -18.69 11.50 3.55
N THR A 11 -17.90 12.15 2.79
CA THR A 11 -17.65 11.67 1.51
C THR A 11 -16.95 10.41 1.51
N SER A 12 -16.26 10.04 2.55
CA SER A 12 -15.58 8.77 2.50
C SER A 12 -16.58 7.64 2.38
N ALA A 13 -17.69 7.74 3.02
CA ALA A 13 -18.71 6.72 2.89
C ALA A 13 -19.33 6.82 1.51
N ASP A 14 -19.52 8.03 1.03
CA ASP A 14 -20.11 8.20 -0.27
C ASP A 14 -19.15 7.85 -1.37
N SER A 15 -17.86 7.80 -1.13
CA SER A 15 -16.93 7.50 -2.18
C SER A 15 -16.75 6.03 -2.43
N VAL A 16 -17.35 5.16 -1.64
CA VAL A 16 -17.26 3.74 -1.89
C VAL A 16 -18.27 3.40 -2.99
N SER A 17 -17.77 2.88 -4.09
CA SER A 17 -18.60 2.53 -5.23
C SER A 17 -18.24 1.15 -5.71
N LYS A 18 -19.12 0.54 -6.48
CA LYS A 18 -18.80 -0.73 -7.11
C LYS A 18 -18.25 -0.43 -8.49
N ILE A 19 -17.05 -0.91 -8.75
CA ILE A 19 -16.37 -0.63 -9.99
C ILE A 19 -16.10 -1.95 -10.70
N ALA A 20 -16.28 -1.95 -12.01
CA ALA A 20 -16.04 -3.15 -12.80
C ALA A 20 -14.59 -3.56 -12.67
N VAL A 21 -14.37 -4.82 -12.36
CA VAL A 21 -13.03 -5.35 -12.16
C VAL A 21 -12.17 -5.13 -13.41
N SER A 22 -12.78 -5.19 -14.59
CA SER A 22 -12.06 -5.00 -15.84
C SER A 22 -11.60 -3.57 -16.07
N ARG A 23 -12.11 -2.61 -15.32
CA ARG A 23 -11.73 -1.21 -15.45
C ARG A 23 -10.69 -0.79 -14.43
N ILE A 24 -10.19 -1.72 -13.66
CA ILE A 24 -9.19 -1.44 -12.64
C ILE A 24 -7.86 -2.00 -13.11
N GLU A 25 -6.81 -1.20 -12.95
CA GLU A 25 -5.46 -1.59 -13.38
C GLU A 25 -4.53 -1.58 -12.17
N PRO A 26 -3.57 -2.47 -12.15
CA PRO A 26 -2.59 -2.45 -11.07
C PRO A 26 -1.70 -1.22 -11.16
N ASN A 27 -1.15 -0.82 -10.04
CA ASN A 27 -0.21 0.29 -9.99
C ASN A 27 1.14 -0.20 -10.51
N PRO A 28 1.65 0.34 -11.62
CA PRO A 28 2.93 -0.11 -12.16
C PRO A 28 4.09 0.17 -11.22
N GLY A 29 3.93 1.10 -10.29
CA GLY A 29 4.97 1.36 -9.30
C GLY A 29 4.86 0.51 -8.05
N GLN A 30 3.95 -0.45 -8.02
CA GLN A 30 3.77 -1.30 -6.85
C GLN A 30 5.04 -2.10 -6.61
N PRO A 31 5.65 -1.99 -5.44
CA PRO A 31 6.88 -2.72 -5.16
C PRO A 31 6.68 -4.22 -5.12
N ARG A 32 5.53 -4.69 -4.68
CA ARG A 32 5.29 -6.12 -4.57
C ARG A 32 4.63 -6.62 -5.83
N LYS A 33 5.35 -7.40 -6.60
CA LYS A 33 4.85 -7.89 -7.87
C LYS A 33 4.55 -9.38 -7.89
N VAL A 34 5.01 -10.10 -6.87
CA VAL A 34 4.80 -11.54 -6.82
C VAL A 34 3.86 -11.87 -5.69
N PHE A 35 2.85 -12.67 -5.97
CA PHE A 35 1.88 -13.08 -4.98
C PHE A 35 1.84 -14.60 -4.92
N ALA A 36 1.81 -15.16 -3.72
CA ALA A 36 1.74 -16.61 -3.56
C ALA A 36 0.39 -17.09 -4.10
N GLN A 37 0.43 -18.02 -5.05
CA GLN A 37 -0.78 -18.48 -5.70
C GLN A 37 -1.72 -19.15 -4.70
N GLU A 38 -1.17 -19.90 -3.77
CA GLU A 38 -1.99 -20.58 -2.77
C GLU A 38 -2.76 -19.58 -1.92
N ALA A 39 -2.11 -18.51 -1.50
CA ALA A 39 -2.76 -17.48 -0.71
C ALA A 39 -3.85 -16.77 -1.51
N LEU A 40 -3.61 -16.57 -2.82
CA LEU A 40 -4.61 -15.98 -3.67
C LEU A 40 -5.80 -16.91 -3.85
N ASP A 41 -5.54 -18.20 -3.97
CA ASP A 41 -6.61 -19.18 -4.12
C ASP A 41 -7.52 -19.18 -2.89
N GLU A 42 -6.94 -19.13 -1.71
CA GLU A 42 -7.70 -19.10 -0.48
C GLU A 42 -8.52 -17.82 -0.38
N LEU A 43 -7.90 -16.70 -0.74
CA LEU A 43 -8.61 -15.44 -0.69
C LEU A 43 -9.74 -15.41 -1.71
N ALA A 44 -9.51 -15.97 -2.90
CA ALA A 44 -10.53 -16.01 -3.94
C ALA A 44 -11.73 -16.85 -3.49
N GLU A 45 -11.45 -17.95 -2.80
CA GLU A 45 -12.53 -18.79 -2.30
C GLU A 45 -13.35 -18.05 -1.25
N SER A 46 -12.68 -17.34 -0.35
CA SER A 46 -13.36 -16.55 0.66
C SER A 46 -14.23 -15.47 0.00
N ILE A 47 -13.70 -14.81 -1.02
CA ILE A 47 -14.42 -13.77 -1.73
C ILE A 47 -15.61 -14.35 -2.48
N ARG A 48 -15.47 -15.55 -3.03
CA ARG A 48 -16.58 -16.19 -3.74
C ARG A 48 -17.72 -16.46 -2.78
N LEU A 49 -17.40 -16.82 -1.54
CA LEU A 49 -18.43 -17.16 -0.56
C LEU A 49 -19.01 -15.92 0.13
N HIS A 50 -18.18 -14.93 0.42
CA HIS A 50 -18.60 -13.82 1.27
C HIS A 50 -18.54 -12.45 0.60
N GLY A 51 -18.02 -12.36 -0.61
CA GLY A 51 -17.83 -11.09 -1.29
C GLY A 51 -16.62 -10.36 -0.72
N VAL A 52 -16.35 -9.19 -1.28
CA VAL A 52 -15.26 -8.35 -0.81
C VAL A 52 -15.82 -7.43 0.25
N ILE A 53 -15.41 -7.64 1.49
CA ILE A 53 -15.94 -6.87 2.61
C ILE A 53 -15.24 -5.54 2.75
N THR A 54 -13.93 -5.51 2.58
CA THR A 54 -13.15 -4.28 2.71
C THR A 54 -12.88 -3.71 1.32
N PRO A 55 -13.30 -2.47 1.04
CA PRO A 55 -13.06 -1.91 -0.29
C PRO A 55 -11.58 -1.74 -0.59
N ILE A 56 -11.21 -1.83 -1.86
CA ILE A 56 -9.88 -1.44 -2.27
C ILE A 56 -9.87 0.07 -2.46
N THR A 57 -8.67 0.65 -2.57
CA THR A 57 -8.53 2.08 -2.78
C THR A 57 -7.96 2.31 -4.16
N VAL A 58 -8.60 3.17 -4.94
CA VAL A 58 -8.18 3.46 -6.31
C VAL A 58 -8.20 4.96 -6.57
N ARG A 59 -7.58 5.37 -7.65
CA ARG A 59 -7.70 6.73 -8.14
C ARG A 59 -8.03 6.65 -9.62
N ALA A 60 -8.47 7.77 -10.19
CA ALA A 60 -8.75 7.80 -11.63
C ALA A 60 -7.48 7.45 -12.39
N GLY A 61 -7.60 6.58 -13.36
CA GLY A 61 -6.48 6.18 -14.18
C GLY A 61 -6.20 7.18 -15.28
N LYS A 62 -5.21 6.88 -16.11
CA LYS A 62 -4.87 7.77 -17.21
C LYS A 62 -5.92 7.74 -18.29
N LYS A 63 -6.59 6.62 -18.45
CA LYS A 63 -7.62 6.47 -19.44
C LYS A 63 -8.97 6.74 -18.81
N GLU A 64 -9.80 7.51 -19.47
CA GLU A 64 -11.09 7.87 -18.92
C GLU A 64 -11.93 6.62 -18.68
N GLY A 65 -12.56 6.54 -17.53
CA GLY A 65 -13.38 5.38 -17.18
C GLY A 65 -12.59 4.25 -16.56
N TYR A 66 -11.27 4.40 -16.44
CA TYR A 66 -10.42 3.39 -15.82
C TYR A 66 -9.84 3.90 -14.52
N TYR A 67 -9.44 2.99 -13.66
CA TYR A 67 -8.94 3.34 -12.32
C TYR A 67 -7.64 2.59 -12.06
N GLN A 68 -6.79 3.20 -11.23
CA GLN A 68 -5.52 2.60 -10.87
C GLN A 68 -5.54 2.28 -9.38
N ILE A 69 -5.09 1.08 -9.02
CA ILE A 69 -5.10 0.65 -7.62
C ILE A 69 -4.04 1.39 -6.82
N ILE A 70 -4.43 1.89 -5.66
CA ILE A 70 -3.49 2.45 -4.70
C ILE A 70 -3.21 1.40 -3.63
N ALA A 71 -4.24 0.74 -3.13
CA ALA A 71 -4.10 -0.28 -2.11
C ALA A 71 -5.12 -1.38 -2.33
N GLY A 72 -4.76 -2.62 -2.07
CA GLY A 72 -5.67 -3.75 -2.17
C GLY A 72 -5.51 -4.59 -3.42
N GLU A 73 -4.30 -4.63 -4.00
CA GLU A 73 -4.10 -5.39 -5.23
C GLU A 73 -4.41 -6.88 -5.05
N ARG A 74 -4.08 -7.45 -3.89
CA ARG A 74 -4.39 -8.86 -3.65
C ARG A 74 -5.88 -9.12 -3.69
N ARG A 75 -6.68 -8.23 -3.11
CA ARG A 75 -8.13 -8.38 -3.13
C ARG A 75 -8.67 -8.28 -4.55
N TRP A 76 -8.11 -7.38 -5.35
CA TRP A 76 -8.53 -7.23 -6.74
C TRP A 76 -8.17 -8.49 -7.55
N ARG A 77 -6.96 -9.01 -7.37
CA ARG A 77 -6.56 -10.22 -8.08
C ARG A 77 -7.44 -11.40 -7.68
N ALA A 78 -7.71 -11.52 -6.38
CA ALA A 78 -8.55 -12.61 -5.90
C ALA A 78 -9.99 -12.46 -6.37
N ALA A 79 -10.50 -11.23 -6.46
CA ALA A 79 -11.84 -11.00 -6.97
C ALA A 79 -11.95 -11.39 -8.45
N ARG A 80 -10.91 -11.10 -9.23
CA ARG A 80 -10.88 -11.53 -10.63
C ARG A 80 -10.88 -13.03 -10.71
N GLN A 81 -10.08 -13.68 -9.90
CA GLN A 81 -9.99 -15.13 -9.88
C GLN A 81 -11.33 -15.75 -9.44
N ALA A 82 -12.02 -15.10 -8.53
CA ALA A 82 -13.32 -15.58 -8.04
C ALA A 82 -14.44 -15.36 -9.06
N GLY A 83 -14.18 -14.61 -10.12
CA GLY A 83 -15.17 -14.39 -11.16
C GLY A 83 -16.15 -13.25 -10.89
N LEU A 84 -15.78 -12.34 -9.99
CA LEU A 84 -16.66 -11.19 -9.73
C LEU A 84 -16.57 -10.18 -10.85
N ASP A 85 -17.71 -9.56 -11.18
CA ASP A 85 -17.75 -8.54 -12.20
C ASP A 85 -17.39 -7.19 -11.64
N GLU A 86 -17.73 -6.94 -10.39
CA GLU A 86 -17.50 -5.65 -9.73
C GLU A 86 -16.92 -5.85 -8.34
N ILE A 87 -16.24 -4.82 -7.86
CA ILE A 87 -15.62 -4.89 -6.54
C ILE A 87 -15.82 -3.53 -5.88
N PRO A 88 -16.10 -3.49 -4.57
CA PRO A 88 -16.24 -2.21 -3.90
C PRO A 88 -14.88 -1.52 -3.83
N ALA A 89 -14.88 -0.24 -4.15
CA ALA A 89 -13.66 0.54 -4.19
C ALA A 89 -13.91 1.95 -3.70
N MET A 90 -12.93 2.51 -3.01
CA MET A 90 -12.98 3.88 -2.59
C MET A 90 -12.14 4.68 -3.57
N VAL A 91 -12.74 5.67 -4.22
CA VAL A 91 -12.04 6.50 -5.20
C VAL A 91 -11.54 7.73 -4.49
N ILE A 92 -10.24 7.95 -4.54
CA ILE A 92 -9.66 9.14 -3.91
C ILE A 92 -8.89 9.92 -4.95
N GLU A 93 -8.64 11.19 -4.65
CA GLU A 93 -7.84 12.03 -5.50
C GLU A 93 -6.42 11.99 -4.96
N ALA A 94 -5.48 11.63 -5.79
CA ALA A 94 -4.07 11.55 -5.38
C ALA A 94 -3.19 11.78 -6.58
N SER A 95 -2.11 12.52 -6.38
CA SER A 95 -1.13 12.72 -7.42
C SER A 95 -0.33 11.43 -7.60
N GLU A 96 0.43 11.35 -8.68
CA GLU A 96 1.26 10.19 -8.92
C GLU A 96 2.27 10.01 -7.80
N SER A 97 2.83 11.12 -7.31
CA SER A 97 3.78 11.06 -6.21
C SER A 97 3.12 10.52 -4.95
N GLU A 98 1.90 10.94 -4.67
CA GLU A 98 1.18 10.44 -3.49
C GLU A 98 0.87 8.97 -3.61
N VAL A 99 0.54 8.50 -4.80
CA VAL A 99 0.28 7.08 -5.01
C VAL A 99 1.55 6.27 -4.74
N MET A 100 2.69 6.75 -5.22
CA MET A 100 3.95 6.06 -4.99
C MET A 100 4.33 6.07 -3.51
N GLU A 101 4.07 7.17 -2.84
CA GLU A 101 4.34 7.26 -1.41
C GLU A 101 3.48 6.26 -0.63
N LEU A 102 2.19 6.19 -0.95
CA LEU A 102 1.29 5.26 -0.28
C LEU A 102 1.66 3.81 -0.55
N ALA A 103 2.10 3.51 -1.77
CA ALA A 103 2.52 2.17 -2.10
C ALA A 103 3.76 1.78 -1.30
N LEU A 104 4.70 2.71 -1.12
CA LEU A 104 5.89 2.44 -0.34
C LEU A 104 5.54 2.20 1.12
N ILE A 105 4.64 3.02 1.67
CA ILE A 105 4.22 2.86 3.06
C ILE A 105 3.54 1.50 3.25
N GLU A 106 2.69 1.10 2.31
CA GLU A 106 2.01 -0.19 2.41
C GLU A 106 3.03 -1.31 2.42
N ASN A 107 4.04 -1.24 1.55
CA ASN A 107 5.07 -2.25 1.50
C ASN A 107 5.88 -2.30 2.80
N LEU A 108 6.10 -1.15 3.43
CA LEU A 108 6.85 -1.10 4.67
C LEU A 108 6.11 -1.70 5.86
N GLN A 109 4.82 -1.90 5.72
CA GLN A 109 4.02 -2.50 6.79
C GLN A 109 3.92 -4.01 6.68
N ARG A 110 4.66 -4.61 5.74
CA ARG A 110 4.70 -6.07 5.62
C ARG A 110 5.50 -6.65 6.77
N GLN A 111 5.11 -7.81 7.22
CA GLN A 111 5.77 -8.43 8.35
C GLN A 111 7.07 -9.14 7.99
N ASP A 112 7.30 -9.39 6.73
CA ASP A 112 8.46 -10.17 6.29
C ASP A 112 9.65 -9.30 5.84
N LEU A 113 9.62 -8.01 6.13
CA LEU A 113 10.74 -7.15 5.79
C LEU A 113 11.91 -7.39 6.75
N ASN A 114 13.12 -7.43 6.22
CA ASN A 114 14.28 -7.48 7.09
C ASN A 114 14.64 -6.04 7.52
N PRO A 115 15.44 -5.89 8.58
CA PRO A 115 15.74 -4.56 9.13
C PRO A 115 16.39 -3.59 8.15
N ILE A 116 17.19 -4.09 7.21
CA ILE A 116 17.84 -3.21 6.23
C ILE A 116 16.82 -2.73 5.20
N GLU A 117 15.94 -3.61 4.74
CA GLU A 117 14.88 -3.21 3.82
C GLU A 117 13.99 -2.15 4.46
N GLU A 118 13.67 -2.32 5.72
CA GLU A 118 12.85 -1.39 6.44
C GLU A 118 13.55 -0.02 6.52
N ALA A 119 14.84 -0.04 6.88
CA ALA A 119 15.60 1.19 6.99
C ALA A 119 15.71 1.92 5.66
N GLU A 120 15.89 1.16 4.57
CA GLU A 120 15.99 1.75 3.24
C GLU A 120 14.66 2.40 2.83
N GLY A 121 13.56 1.80 3.21
CA GLY A 121 12.25 2.37 2.94
C GLY A 121 12.03 3.67 3.68
N TYR A 122 12.43 3.72 4.96
CA TYR A 122 12.32 4.95 5.73
C TYR A 122 13.18 6.05 5.11
N GLU A 123 14.38 5.71 4.68
CA GLU A 123 15.27 6.68 4.07
C GLU A 123 14.66 7.20 2.77
N GLN A 124 14.06 6.32 1.99
CA GLN A 124 13.43 6.72 0.74
C GLN A 124 12.27 7.68 0.99
N LEU A 125 11.46 7.44 2.04
CA LEU A 125 10.38 8.35 2.38
C LEU A 125 10.92 9.74 2.70
N MET A 126 12.05 9.81 3.39
CA MET A 126 12.63 11.09 3.75
C MET A 126 13.26 11.76 2.53
N ARG A 127 13.97 10.99 1.71
CA ARG A 127 14.69 11.56 0.58
C ARG A 127 13.78 11.97 -0.57
N ASP A 128 12.89 11.09 -0.96
CA ASP A 128 12.09 11.30 -2.16
C ASP A 128 10.77 12.02 -1.89
N TYR A 129 10.27 11.95 -0.66
CA TYR A 129 8.97 12.55 -0.33
C TYR A 129 9.08 13.65 0.72
N GLY A 130 10.30 13.96 1.13
CA GLY A 130 10.54 15.11 2.03
C GLY A 130 10.01 14.97 3.44
N LEU A 131 9.82 13.74 3.92
CA LEU A 131 9.29 13.54 5.26
C LEU A 131 10.38 13.63 6.31
N THR A 132 10.03 14.14 7.49
CA THR A 132 10.93 14.11 8.63
C THR A 132 10.83 12.74 9.29
N GLN A 133 11.75 12.44 10.20
CA GLN A 133 11.69 11.17 10.92
C GLN A 133 10.38 11.01 11.68
N GLU A 134 9.90 12.10 12.25
CA GLU A 134 8.64 12.04 12.98
C GLU A 134 7.48 11.76 12.03
N GLN A 135 7.47 12.37 10.86
CA GLN A 135 6.42 12.11 9.87
C GLN A 135 6.47 10.68 9.37
N VAL A 136 7.67 10.15 9.15
CA VAL A 136 7.81 8.74 8.75
C VAL A 136 7.22 7.85 9.84
N ALA A 137 7.58 8.13 11.11
CA ALA A 137 7.10 7.32 12.21
C ALA A 137 5.58 7.30 12.27
N GLN A 138 4.95 8.45 12.06
CA GLN A 138 3.51 8.52 12.06
C GLN A 138 2.89 7.74 10.91
N ARG A 139 3.48 7.83 9.73
CA ARG A 139 2.95 7.17 8.55
C ARG A 139 3.06 5.66 8.59
N VAL A 140 4.16 5.16 9.18
CA VAL A 140 4.37 3.71 9.25
C VAL A 140 3.94 3.12 10.58
N VAL A 141 3.38 3.95 11.47
CA VAL A 141 2.86 3.54 12.78
C VAL A 141 3.95 2.91 13.64
N LYS A 142 5.05 3.64 13.78
CA LYS A 142 6.17 3.25 14.63
C LYS A 142 6.56 4.44 15.48
N SER A 143 7.38 4.22 16.49
CA SER A 143 7.87 5.32 17.29
C SER A 143 9.01 6.01 16.56
N ARG A 144 9.21 7.28 16.87
CA ARG A 144 10.33 8.01 16.26
C ARG A 144 11.67 7.38 16.62
N PRO A 145 11.92 6.95 17.87
CA PRO A 145 13.18 6.27 18.17
C PRO A 145 13.37 4.99 17.35
N ALA A 146 12.29 4.24 17.07
CA ALA A 146 12.41 3.04 16.26
C ALA A 146 12.86 3.38 14.84
N VAL A 147 12.33 4.46 14.27
CA VAL A 147 12.73 4.90 12.93
C VAL A 147 14.19 5.37 12.97
N ALA A 148 14.58 6.15 13.98
CA ALA A 148 15.95 6.63 14.10
C ALA A 148 16.94 5.48 14.24
N ASN A 149 16.59 4.48 15.03
CA ASN A 149 17.46 3.33 15.23
C ASN A 149 17.58 2.52 13.94
N ALA A 150 16.50 2.36 13.21
CA ALA A 150 16.56 1.67 11.93
C ALA A 150 17.48 2.39 10.95
N LEU A 151 17.39 3.72 10.90
CA LEU A 151 18.23 4.49 9.99
C LEU A 151 19.71 4.37 10.29
N ARG A 152 20.06 4.13 11.55
CA ARG A 152 21.45 3.96 11.91
C ARG A 152 22.04 2.71 11.28
N LEU A 153 21.23 1.73 10.97
CA LEU A 153 21.72 0.50 10.35
C LEU A 153 22.34 0.78 8.98
N LEU A 154 21.90 1.84 8.31
CA LEU A 154 22.42 2.16 6.99
C LEU A 154 23.83 2.75 7.04
N GLN A 155 24.29 3.09 8.23
CA GLN A 155 25.63 3.61 8.41
C GLN A 155 26.64 2.51 8.70
N LEU A 156 26.19 1.27 8.86
CA LEU A 156 27.07 0.16 9.11
C LEU A 156 27.86 -0.22 7.86
N PRO A 157 29.05 -0.80 8.01
CA PRO A 157 29.79 -1.27 6.83
C PRO A 157 28.97 -2.30 6.07
N GLY A 158 29.21 -2.40 4.76
CA GLY A 158 28.42 -3.25 3.90
C GLY A 158 28.34 -4.70 4.35
N GLU A 159 29.45 -5.26 4.83
CA GLU A 159 29.50 -6.63 5.30
C GLU A 159 28.59 -6.79 6.49
N VAL A 160 28.57 -5.83 7.43
CA VAL A 160 27.75 -5.90 8.63
C VAL A 160 26.27 -5.75 8.24
N ARG A 161 25.97 -4.88 7.30
CA ARG A 161 24.60 -4.70 6.84
C ARG A 161 24.06 -5.99 6.25
N THR A 162 24.91 -6.71 5.52
CA THR A 162 24.51 -7.98 4.94
C THR A 162 24.18 -9.00 6.03
N MET A 163 24.96 -9.01 7.08
CA MET A 163 24.72 -9.92 8.20
C MET A 163 23.41 -9.59 8.91
N VAL A 164 23.11 -8.31 9.08
CA VAL A 164 21.86 -7.89 9.68
C VAL A 164 20.69 -8.32 8.80
N SER A 165 20.81 -8.16 7.47
CA SER A 165 19.77 -8.55 6.55
C SER A 165 19.47 -10.03 6.61
N ARG A 166 20.48 -10.83 6.88
CA ARG A 166 20.34 -12.28 6.97
C ARG A 166 19.92 -12.76 8.33
N GLY A 167 19.79 -11.85 9.30
CA GLY A 167 19.44 -12.23 10.64
C GLY A 167 20.59 -12.82 11.44
N GLU A 168 21.82 -12.54 11.03
CA GLU A 168 23.02 -13.07 11.70
C GLU A 168 23.51 -12.18 12.81
N LEU A 169 22.95 -10.97 12.97
CA LEU A 169 23.31 -10.05 14.06
C LEU A 169 22.07 -9.53 14.74
#